data_1a813ed42f5749140b7550ee61ec8dbf
#
_entry.id   1a813ed42f5749140b7550ee61ec8dbf
#
_cell.length_a   1.000
_cell.length_b   1.000
_cell.length_c   1.000
_cell.angle_alpha   90.00
_cell.angle_beta   90.00
_cell.angle_gamma   90.00
#
_symmetry.space_group_name_H-M   'P 1'
#
loop_
_entity.id
_entity.type
_entity.pdbx_description
1 polymer ?
#
loop_
_entity_poly.entity_id
_entity_poly.type
_entity_poly.pdbx_seq_one_letter_code
_entity_poly.pdbx_strand_id
1 'polypeptide(L)'
;MSFSQTYLEQTAQISNAIDPKVLENMANALSELRERSGRLFFVGSGGGAGHSSHAVCDFRKLGNIECYTPSDNVSELTARVNDDGWDTAYSNWLKVSNFSSNDALFVFSVGGGNKEKNVSVNLVNCIALANELGSIVM
;
A
#
# COMPACT_ATOMS: atom_id res chain seq x y z
N MET A 1 -11.88 -22.48 26.37
CA MET A 1 -11.39 -21.10 26.12
C MET A 1 -12.52 -20.25 25.58
N SER A 2 -12.59 -18.97 25.99
CA SER A 2 -13.54 -18.04 25.39
C SER A 2 -13.06 -17.61 24.00
N PHE A 3 -13.97 -17.09 23.17
CA PHE A 3 -13.62 -16.53 21.84
C PHE A 3 -12.47 -15.51 21.94
N SER A 4 -12.55 -14.60 22.90
CA SER A 4 -11.52 -13.55 23.07
C SER A 4 -10.15 -14.13 23.44
N GLN A 5 -10.10 -15.15 24.29
CA GLN A 5 -8.85 -15.84 24.63
C GLN A 5 -8.22 -16.49 23.38
N THR A 6 -9.04 -17.25 22.62
CA THR A 6 -8.57 -17.88 21.38
C THR A 6 -8.07 -16.85 20.37
N TYR A 7 -8.79 -15.73 20.19
CA TYR A 7 -8.40 -14.65 19.28
C TYR A 7 -7.05 -14.03 19.67
N LEU A 8 -6.87 -13.72 20.96
CA LEU A 8 -5.60 -13.13 21.44
C LEU A 8 -4.42 -14.11 21.33
N GLU A 9 -4.64 -15.39 21.59
CA GLU A 9 -3.62 -16.43 21.40
C GLU A 9 -3.21 -16.57 19.93
N GLN A 10 -4.18 -16.59 19.01
CA GLN A 10 -3.91 -16.62 17.57
C GLN A 10 -3.15 -15.38 17.11
N THR A 11 -3.51 -14.19 17.62
CA THR A 11 -2.81 -12.94 17.32
C THR A 11 -1.34 -13.01 17.77
N ALA A 12 -1.09 -13.51 18.97
CA ALA A 12 0.27 -13.69 19.48
C ALA A 12 1.06 -14.71 18.65
N GLN A 13 0.44 -15.83 18.25
CA GLN A 13 1.07 -16.83 17.38
C GLN A 13 1.47 -16.24 16.03
N ILE A 14 0.57 -15.47 15.39
CA ILE A 14 0.86 -14.80 14.12
C ILE A 14 2.02 -13.82 14.27
N SER A 15 1.97 -12.98 15.32
CA SER A 15 3.03 -12.01 15.59
C SER A 15 4.40 -12.67 15.77
N ASN A 16 4.45 -13.78 16.52
CA ASN A 16 5.68 -14.53 16.77
C ASN A 16 6.19 -15.30 15.53
N ALA A 17 5.33 -15.55 14.54
CA ALA A 17 5.68 -16.25 13.30
C ALA A 17 6.22 -15.29 12.20
N ILE A 18 6.11 -13.98 12.39
CA ILE A 18 6.67 -13.00 11.45
C ILE A 18 8.20 -13.10 11.50
N ASP A 19 8.82 -13.25 10.32
CA ASP A 19 10.27 -13.21 10.21
C ASP A 19 10.79 -11.77 10.41
N PRO A 20 11.54 -11.49 11.48
CA PRO A 20 12.09 -10.15 11.72
C PRO A 20 12.96 -9.63 10.57
N LYS A 21 13.63 -10.53 9.84
CA LYS A 21 14.46 -10.15 8.71
C LYS A 21 13.67 -9.50 7.57
N VAL A 22 12.42 -9.91 7.36
CA VAL A 22 11.54 -9.25 6.38
C VAL A 22 11.26 -7.81 6.79
N LEU A 23 10.99 -7.57 8.08
CA LEU A 23 10.75 -6.23 8.61
C LEU A 23 11.99 -5.35 8.50
N GLU A 24 13.17 -5.89 8.84
CA GLU A 24 14.46 -5.17 8.70
C GLU A 24 14.73 -4.82 7.22
N ASN A 25 14.48 -5.73 6.30
CA ASN A 25 14.63 -5.46 4.86
C ASN A 25 13.68 -4.34 4.38
N MET A 26 12.42 -4.33 4.86
CA MET A 26 11.48 -3.24 4.55
C MET A 26 11.98 -1.90 5.11
N ALA A 27 12.45 -1.88 6.36
CA ALA A 27 12.99 -0.68 7.00
C ALA A 27 14.20 -0.13 6.23
N ASN A 28 15.12 -1.01 5.81
CA ASN A 28 16.29 -0.64 5.01
C ASN A 28 15.88 -0.06 3.65
N ALA A 29 14.93 -0.70 2.95
CA ALA A 29 14.41 -0.19 1.67
C ALA A 29 13.76 1.18 1.80
N LEU A 30 13.04 1.44 2.91
CA LEU A 30 12.47 2.76 3.22
C LEU A 30 13.55 3.81 3.54
N SER A 31 14.63 3.43 4.23
CA SER A 31 15.78 4.32 4.46
C SER A 31 16.46 4.71 3.15
N GLU A 32 16.74 3.74 2.30
CA GLU A 32 17.33 3.96 0.97
C GLU A 32 16.43 4.82 0.08
N LEU A 33 15.11 4.61 0.13
CA LEU A 33 14.12 5.43 -0.57
C LEU A 33 14.23 6.89 -0.16
N ARG A 34 14.29 7.15 1.15
CA ARG A 34 14.44 8.49 1.72
C ARG A 34 15.76 9.14 1.28
N GLU A 35 16.87 8.41 1.34
CA GLU A 35 18.22 8.91 0.99
C GLU A 35 18.30 9.36 -0.47
N ARG A 36 17.65 8.62 -1.38
CA ARG A 36 17.58 8.99 -2.79
C ARG A 36 16.46 9.98 -3.15
N SER A 37 15.74 10.51 -2.16
CA SER A 37 14.58 11.39 -2.35
C SER A 37 13.48 10.77 -3.22
N GLY A 38 13.31 9.46 -3.14
CA GLY A 38 12.20 8.75 -3.74
C GLY A 38 10.91 8.94 -2.94
N ARG A 39 9.77 8.76 -3.59
CA ARG A 39 8.44 8.93 -2.97
C ARG A 39 7.84 7.57 -2.61
N LEU A 40 7.06 7.55 -1.54
CA LEU A 40 6.34 6.36 -1.10
C LEU A 40 4.84 6.51 -1.38
N PHE A 41 4.29 5.59 -2.14
CA PHE A 41 2.88 5.58 -2.47
C PHE A 41 2.18 4.44 -1.72
N PHE A 42 1.21 4.79 -0.88
CA PHE A 42 0.39 3.84 -0.15
C PHE A 42 -0.89 3.55 -0.92
N VAL A 43 -1.26 2.28 -1.03
CA VAL A 43 -2.54 1.87 -1.61
C VAL A 43 -3.22 0.82 -0.74
N GLY A 44 -4.53 0.91 -0.64
CA GLY A 44 -5.35 -0.02 0.10
C GLY A 44 -6.83 0.21 -0.20
N SER A 45 -7.67 -0.78 0.11
CA SER A 45 -9.12 -0.68 -0.06
C SER A 45 -9.81 -0.82 1.29
N GLY A 46 -10.91 -0.11 1.50
CA GLY A 46 -11.66 -0.15 2.77
C GLY A 46 -10.79 0.24 3.96
N GLY A 47 -10.62 -0.67 4.93
CA GLY A 47 -9.73 -0.47 6.07
C GLY A 47 -8.27 -0.22 5.66
N GLY A 48 -7.83 -0.87 4.58
CA GLY A 48 -6.51 -0.61 3.99
C GLY A 48 -6.34 0.82 3.49
N ALA A 49 -7.38 1.45 2.94
CA ALA A 49 -7.35 2.88 2.57
C ALA A 49 -7.22 3.79 3.81
N GLY A 50 -7.92 3.45 4.90
CA GLY A 50 -7.78 4.16 6.17
C GLY A 50 -6.35 4.06 6.74
N HIS A 51 -5.75 2.87 6.70
CA HIS A 51 -4.34 2.67 7.05
C HIS A 51 -3.39 3.46 6.14
N SER A 52 -3.65 3.48 4.82
CA SER A 52 -2.86 4.25 3.85
C SER A 52 -2.84 5.75 4.19
N SER A 53 -4.02 6.34 4.44
CA SER A 53 -4.15 7.75 4.82
C SER A 53 -3.39 8.08 6.11
N HIS A 54 -3.52 7.21 7.13
CA HIS A 54 -2.80 7.42 8.39
C HIS A 54 -1.29 7.26 8.22
N ALA A 55 -0.85 6.23 7.47
CA ALA A 55 0.56 6.00 7.16
C ALA A 55 1.18 7.20 6.43
N VAL A 56 0.49 7.81 5.46
CA VAL A 56 0.95 9.04 4.81
C VAL A 56 1.29 10.12 5.84
N CYS A 57 0.43 10.33 6.84
CA CYS A 57 0.67 11.31 7.90
C CYS A 57 1.96 11.00 8.67
N ASP A 58 2.12 9.76 9.13
CA ASP A 58 3.24 9.37 9.99
C ASP A 58 4.57 9.33 9.23
N PHE A 59 4.58 8.77 8.03
CA PHE A 59 5.80 8.71 7.21
C PHE A 59 6.28 10.08 6.77
N ARG A 60 5.36 11.02 6.50
CA ARG A 60 5.72 12.42 6.24
C ARG A 60 6.24 13.12 7.48
N LYS A 61 5.53 13.01 8.60
CA LYS A 61 5.81 13.76 9.83
C LYS A 61 7.01 13.22 10.61
N LEU A 62 7.11 11.89 10.73
CA LEU A 62 8.12 11.24 11.55
C LEU A 62 9.25 10.61 10.72
N GLY A 63 8.90 10.03 9.56
CA GLY A 63 9.85 9.37 8.67
C GLY A 63 10.61 10.33 7.75
N ASN A 64 10.12 11.56 7.57
CA ASN A 64 10.66 12.52 6.60
C ASN A 64 10.76 11.94 5.18
N ILE A 65 9.73 11.20 4.78
CA ILE A 65 9.58 10.62 3.44
C ILE A 65 8.41 11.30 2.74
N GLU A 66 8.61 11.76 1.51
CA GLU A 66 7.53 12.25 0.67
C GLU A 66 6.61 11.09 0.30
N CYS A 67 5.33 11.12 0.73
CA CYS A 67 4.40 10.03 0.47
C CYS A 67 2.97 10.50 0.27
N TYR A 68 2.19 9.67 -0.43
CA TYR A 68 0.84 9.96 -0.88
C TYR A 68 -0.04 8.69 -0.94
N THR A 69 -1.36 8.89 -0.98
CA THR A 69 -2.33 7.83 -1.26
C THR A 69 -3.48 8.36 -2.12
N PRO A 70 -4.02 7.58 -3.06
CA PRO A 70 -5.13 8.01 -3.93
C PRO A 70 -6.44 8.24 -3.18
N SER A 71 -6.57 7.74 -1.96
CA SER A 71 -7.79 7.88 -1.16
C SER A 71 -7.91 9.21 -0.41
N ASP A 72 -6.88 10.05 -0.38
CA ASP A 72 -6.91 11.33 0.35
C ASP A 72 -7.68 12.43 -0.40
N ASN A 73 -7.78 12.34 -1.72
CA ASN A 73 -8.59 13.25 -2.52
C ASN A 73 -9.88 12.57 -2.97
N VAL A 74 -10.94 12.75 -2.20
CA VAL A 74 -12.25 12.14 -2.48
C VAL A 74 -12.83 12.57 -3.84
N SER A 75 -12.58 13.81 -4.27
CA SER A 75 -13.02 14.33 -5.56
C SER A 75 -12.38 13.56 -6.73
N GLU A 76 -11.06 13.43 -6.71
CA GLU A 76 -10.35 12.71 -7.77
C GLU A 76 -10.68 11.22 -7.76
N LEU A 77 -10.72 10.60 -6.58
CA LEU A 77 -11.07 9.20 -6.43
C LEU A 77 -12.46 8.90 -7.02
N THR A 78 -13.47 9.69 -6.66
CA THR A 78 -14.85 9.46 -7.12
C THR A 78 -15.00 9.74 -8.61
N ALA A 79 -14.33 10.74 -9.16
CA ALA A 79 -14.29 11.01 -10.60
C ALA A 79 -13.67 9.83 -11.36
N ARG A 80 -12.51 9.35 -10.95
CA ARG A 80 -11.84 8.19 -11.58
C ARG A 80 -12.68 6.93 -11.51
N VAL A 81 -13.33 6.67 -10.37
CA VAL A 81 -14.22 5.50 -10.24
C VAL A 81 -15.42 5.62 -11.18
N ASN A 82 -16.00 6.81 -11.30
CA ASN A 82 -17.16 7.05 -12.19
C ASN A 82 -16.79 6.94 -13.68
N ASP A 83 -15.63 7.46 -14.06
CA ASP A 83 -15.26 7.61 -15.47
C ASP A 83 -14.44 6.42 -15.99
N ASP A 84 -13.49 5.91 -15.18
CA ASP A 84 -12.52 4.88 -15.55
C ASP A 84 -12.81 3.51 -14.92
N GLY A 85 -13.71 3.46 -13.93
CA GLY A 85 -14.02 2.26 -13.14
C GLY A 85 -13.05 2.02 -11.99
N TRP A 86 -13.52 1.26 -11.00
CA TRP A 86 -12.79 0.98 -9.77
C TRP A 86 -11.46 0.27 -9.99
N ASP A 87 -11.40 -0.65 -10.94
CA ASP A 87 -10.24 -1.51 -11.19
C ASP A 87 -9.00 -0.73 -11.61
N THR A 88 -9.18 0.41 -12.28
CA THR A 88 -8.09 1.22 -12.84
C THR A 88 -7.88 2.54 -12.10
N ALA A 89 -8.78 2.93 -11.21
CA ALA A 89 -8.75 4.23 -10.55
C ALA A 89 -7.40 4.53 -9.88
N TYR A 90 -6.86 3.58 -9.13
CA TYR A 90 -5.59 3.77 -8.42
C TYR A 90 -4.36 3.71 -9.33
N SER A 91 -4.33 2.77 -10.28
CA SER A 91 -3.21 2.67 -11.21
C SER A 91 -3.13 3.88 -12.16
N ASN A 92 -4.29 4.42 -12.60
CA ASN A 92 -4.33 5.65 -13.39
C ASN A 92 -3.92 6.87 -12.55
N TRP A 93 -4.26 6.91 -11.27
CA TRP A 93 -3.78 7.94 -10.36
C TRP A 93 -2.26 7.88 -10.19
N LEU A 94 -1.66 6.70 -10.04
CA LEU A 94 -0.20 6.52 -9.98
C LEU A 94 0.49 7.02 -11.26
N LYS A 95 -0.07 6.75 -12.45
CA LYS A 95 0.49 7.22 -13.73
C LYS A 95 0.52 8.75 -13.80
N VAL A 96 -0.57 9.43 -13.44
CA VAL A 96 -0.62 10.91 -13.42
C VAL A 96 0.31 11.50 -12.36
N SER A 97 0.54 10.77 -11.26
CA SER A 97 1.52 11.14 -10.23
C SER A 97 2.97 10.93 -10.67
N ASN A 98 3.20 10.54 -11.94
CA ASN A 98 4.53 10.22 -12.48
C ASN A 98 5.28 9.18 -11.61
N PHE A 99 4.55 8.14 -11.16
CA PHE A 99 5.13 7.03 -10.41
C PHE A 99 6.20 6.32 -11.26
N SER A 100 7.34 6.04 -10.68
CA SER A 100 8.53 5.59 -11.40
C SER A 100 9.37 4.59 -10.60
N SER A 101 10.43 4.06 -11.20
CA SER A 101 11.40 3.18 -10.53
C SER A 101 12.14 3.83 -9.36
N ASN A 102 12.16 5.17 -9.27
CA ASN A 102 12.73 5.88 -8.12
C ASN A 102 11.85 5.85 -6.88
N ASP A 103 10.56 5.51 -7.05
CA ASP A 103 9.55 5.49 -6.02
C ASP A 103 9.37 4.07 -5.44
N ALA A 104 8.52 3.94 -4.41
CA ALA A 104 8.09 2.65 -3.88
C ALA A 104 6.57 2.62 -3.69
N LEU A 105 5.99 1.43 -3.86
CA LEU A 105 4.59 1.14 -3.60
C LEU A 105 4.44 0.32 -2.32
N PHE A 106 3.64 0.77 -1.37
CA PHE A 106 3.29 0.04 -0.16
C PHE A 106 1.81 -0.35 -0.20
N VAL A 107 1.51 -1.65 -0.09
CA VAL A 107 0.17 -2.18 -0.29
C VAL A 107 -0.40 -2.74 1.01
N PHE A 108 -1.51 -2.17 1.48
CA PHE A 108 -2.31 -2.74 2.56
C PHE A 108 -3.43 -3.60 2.00
N SER A 109 -3.26 -4.93 2.09
CA SER A 109 -4.27 -5.88 1.61
C SER A 109 -4.42 -7.07 2.54
N VAL A 110 -5.66 -7.36 2.94
CA VAL A 110 -5.98 -8.54 3.76
C VAL A 110 -5.93 -9.83 2.94
N GLY A 111 -6.42 -9.79 1.72
CA GLY A 111 -6.58 -10.97 0.85
C GLY A 111 -5.54 -11.11 -0.27
N GLY A 112 -4.59 -10.18 -0.37
CA GLY A 112 -3.53 -10.19 -1.40
C GLY A 112 -3.99 -9.87 -2.82
N GLY A 113 -5.29 -9.76 -3.06
CA GLY A 113 -5.87 -9.54 -4.39
C GLY A 113 -5.89 -10.80 -5.27
N ASN A 114 -6.85 -10.87 -6.18
CA ASN A 114 -6.97 -11.94 -7.15
C ASN A 114 -7.78 -11.48 -8.37
N LYS A 115 -7.15 -11.42 -9.53
CA LYS A 115 -7.77 -10.96 -10.78
C LYS A 115 -8.89 -11.89 -11.27
N GLU A 116 -8.69 -13.21 -11.17
CA GLU A 116 -9.66 -14.20 -11.63
C GLU A 116 -10.92 -14.21 -10.78
N LYS A 117 -10.77 -13.98 -9.48
CA LYS A 117 -11.87 -13.91 -8.51
C LYS A 117 -12.44 -12.50 -8.33
N ASN A 118 -11.96 -11.54 -9.08
CA ASN A 118 -12.34 -10.12 -8.97
C ASN A 118 -12.19 -9.55 -7.54
N VAL A 119 -11.08 -9.90 -6.86
CA VAL A 119 -10.78 -9.44 -5.51
C VAL A 119 -9.67 -8.40 -5.56
N SER A 120 -9.96 -7.17 -5.10
CA SER A 120 -8.98 -6.07 -5.02
C SER A 120 -8.20 -5.84 -6.31
N VAL A 121 -8.86 -5.88 -7.46
CA VAL A 121 -8.23 -5.75 -8.79
C VAL A 121 -7.53 -4.41 -8.94
N ASN A 122 -8.04 -3.35 -8.32
CA ASN A 122 -7.40 -2.04 -8.25
C ASN A 122 -5.98 -2.12 -7.63
N LEU A 123 -5.78 -2.91 -6.57
CA LEU A 123 -4.47 -3.12 -5.96
C LEU A 123 -3.57 -4.00 -6.84
N VAL A 124 -4.13 -5.06 -7.43
CA VAL A 124 -3.39 -5.93 -8.37
C VAL A 124 -2.87 -5.13 -9.56
N ASN A 125 -3.65 -4.19 -10.09
CA ASN A 125 -3.22 -3.33 -11.20
C ASN A 125 -2.13 -2.33 -10.77
N CYS A 126 -2.14 -1.84 -9.52
CA CYS A 126 -1.04 -1.03 -8.98
C CYS A 126 0.27 -1.83 -8.88
N ILE A 127 0.20 -3.05 -8.36
CA ILE A 127 1.38 -3.94 -8.26
C ILE A 127 1.92 -4.27 -9.66
N ALA A 128 1.05 -4.56 -10.63
CA ALA A 128 1.46 -4.81 -12.01
C ALA A 128 2.19 -3.60 -12.61
N LEU A 129 1.66 -2.39 -12.44
CA LEU A 129 2.31 -1.16 -12.88
C LEU A 129 3.66 -0.94 -12.19
N ALA A 130 3.75 -1.15 -10.88
CA ALA A 130 4.99 -1.01 -10.13
C ALA A 130 6.08 -1.98 -10.64
N ASN A 131 5.72 -3.23 -10.87
CA ASN A 131 6.62 -4.24 -11.42
C ASN A 131 7.08 -3.89 -12.85
N GLU A 132 6.16 -3.43 -13.70
CA GLU A 132 6.48 -2.98 -15.06
C GLU A 132 7.50 -1.83 -15.06
N LEU A 133 7.38 -0.91 -14.12
CA LEU A 133 8.28 0.24 -13.98
C LEU A 133 9.58 -0.08 -13.21
N GLY A 134 9.71 -1.27 -12.63
CA GLY A 134 10.86 -1.64 -11.80
C GLY A 134 10.90 -0.96 -10.44
N SER A 135 9.74 -0.56 -9.92
CA SER A 135 9.60 0.05 -8.59
C SER A 135 9.58 -1.02 -7.50
N ILE A 136 10.02 -0.65 -6.31
CA ILE A 136 9.93 -1.50 -5.11
C ILE A 136 8.46 -1.65 -4.70
N VAL A 137 8.04 -2.88 -4.41
CA VAL A 137 6.71 -3.19 -3.84
C VAL A 137 6.89 -3.83 -2.45
N MET A 138 6.16 -3.30 -1.47
CA MET A 138 6.12 -3.76 -0.08
C MET A 138 4.69 -4.09 0.35
#